data_e36b38ac19d824bc9c9ed3fdcb959785
#
_entry.id   e36b38ac19d824bc9c9ed3fdcb959785
#
_cell.length_a   1.000
_cell.length_b   1.000
_cell.length_c   1.000
_cell.angle_alpha   90.00
_cell.angle_beta   90.00
_cell.angle_gamma   90.00
#
_symmetry.space_group_name_H-M   'P 1'
#
loop_
_entity.id
_entity.type
_entity.pdbx_description
1 polymer ?
#
loop_
_entity_poly.entity_id
_entity_poly.type
_entity_poly.pdbx_seq_one_letter_code
_entity_poly.pdbx_strand_id
1 'polypeptide(L)'
;TRRSSDLTSASFVAGVAAIRAQGGDSADVTGAILVCGVVLALVGVLVHFSGTGAIHKVLPPAVTGAVVMLIGFNLAPVVANIYWPQDQWVALLTASFLVFAATLLPGFWSRIAVFLALIFGYLVSWLFDGIFGQINSPNSLNNMTVEDHDRITWTGVNAADWIGLPSGSLPDGVDVVHGPSFSLTFILLVLPGVIALIAENTGHVKAVAEMTGNDLDPYMGRAIAADGVATALASAFGGSPTTTYAENIGVMGATRVYSTAAYYVAAAVAILLGLCPKFGAIVSATPGGVLGGIT
;
A
#
# COMPACT_ATOMS: atom_id res chain seq x y z
N THR A 1 5.26 -14.37 -0.89
CA THR A 1 4.18 -14.66 0.05
C THR A 1 3.96 -13.62 1.13
N ARG A 2 4.92 -12.78 1.39
CA ARG A 2 4.75 -11.61 2.25
C ARG A 2 4.19 -10.39 1.48
N ARG A 3 4.06 -10.49 0.15
CA ARG A 3 3.81 -9.35 -0.72
C ARG A 3 2.39 -8.78 -0.74
N SER A 4 1.36 -9.56 -0.51
CA SER A 4 -0.01 -9.04 -0.69
C SER A 4 -0.57 -8.34 0.55
N SER A 5 -0.06 -8.68 1.73
CA SER A 5 -0.53 -8.10 3.00
C SER A 5 0.33 -6.95 3.52
N ASP A 6 1.54 -6.76 2.97
CA ASP A 6 2.52 -5.85 3.58
C ASP A 6 2.47 -4.43 3.03
N LEU A 7 1.75 -4.17 1.96
CA LEU A 7 1.90 -2.92 1.19
C LEU A 7 0.69 -1.98 1.19
N THR A 8 -0.47 -2.38 1.71
CA THR A 8 -1.69 -1.56 1.59
C THR A 8 -1.95 -0.66 2.78
N SER A 9 -1.50 -1.02 3.98
CA SER A 9 -1.48 -0.12 5.12
C SER A 9 -0.33 -0.49 6.05
N ALA A 10 0.66 0.38 6.13
CA ALA A 10 1.81 0.23 7.01
C ALA A 10 1.40 0.08 8.49
N SER A 11 0.23 0.60 8.86
CA SER A 11 -0.34 0.50 10.20
C SER A 11 -0.64 -0.94 10.64
N PHE A 12 -0.84 -1.87 9.71
CA PHE A 12 -1.14 -3.26 10.01
C PHE A 12 0.05 -4.21 9.88
N VAL A 13 1.19 -3.77 9.33
CA VAL A 13 2.36 -4.62 9.05
C VAL A 13 2.81 -5.39 10.29
N ALA A 14 2.94 -4.72 11.43
CA ALA A 14 3.39 -5.37 12.66
C ALA A 14 2.38 -6.41 13.17
N GLY A 15 1.08 -6.10 13.11
CA GLY A 15 0.01 -7.03 13.52
C GLY A 15 -0.05 -8.26 12.62
N VAL A 16 0.02 -8.06 11.30
CA VAL A 16 0.04 -9.15 10.31
C VAL A 16 1.28 -10.04 10.49
N ALA A 17 2.46 -9.44 10.70
CA ALA A 17 3.67 -10.18 10.99
C ALA A 17 3.54 -11.01 12.27
N ALA A 18 2.91 -10.47 13.31
CA ALA A 18 2.67 -11.19 14.56
C ALA A 18 1.68 -12.36 14.40
N ILE A 19 0.62 -12.21 13.60
CA ILE A 19 -0.30 -13.30 13.24
C ILE A 19 0.46 -14.42 12.52
N ARG A 20 1.25 -14.06 11.50
CA ARG A 20 2.05 -15.02 10.73
C ARG A 20 3.08 -15.76 11.60
N ALA A 21 3.72 -15.05 12.53
CA ALA A 21 4.67 -15.66 13.49
C ALA A 21 4.01 -16.67 14.41
N GLN A 22 2.70 -16.56 14.67
CA GLN A 22 1.92 -17.50 15.48
C GLN A 22 1.22 -18.58 14.63
N GLY A 23 1.57 -18.70 13.33
CA GLY A 23 1.02 -19.73 12.44
C GLY A 23 -0.35 -19.41 11.85
N GLY A 24 -0.84 -18.17 11.98
CA GLY A 24 -2.08 -17.75 11.34
C GLY A 24 -1.94 -17.66 9.81
N ASP A 25 -3.00 -18.00 9.10
CA ASP A 25 -3.09 -17.98 7.66
C ASP A 25 -3.68 -16.66 7.11
N SER A 26 -3.91 -16.57 5.79
CA SER A 26 -4.47 -15.39 5.15
C SER A 26 -5.92 -15.13 5.56
N ALA A 27 -6.70 -16.16 5.84
CA ALA A 27 -8.08 -16.01 6.29
C ALA A 27 -8.14 -15.42 7.72
N ASP A 28 -7.21 -15.78 8.58
CA ASP A 28 -7.05 -15.22 9.93
C ASP A 28 -6.65 -13.74 9.88
N VAL A 29 -5.72 -13.39 8.98
CA VAL A 29 -5.30 -12.01 8.76
C VAL A 29 -6.47 -11.16 8.29
N THR A 30 -7.21 -11.61 7.27
CA THR A 30 -8.35 -10.85 6.74
C THR A 30 -9.50 -10.76 7.74
N GLY A 31 -9.72 -11.78 8.57
CA GLY A 31 -10.69 -11.75 9.66
C GLY A 31 -10.36 -10.70 10.71
N ALA A 32 -9.11 -10.62 11.15
CA ALA A 32 -8.67 -9.61 12.10
C ALA A 32 -8.77 -8.19 11.51
N ILE A 33 -8.37 -8.00 10.24
CA ILE A 33 -8.45 -6.71 9.54
C ILE A 33 -9.90 -6.29 9.32
N LEU A 34 -10.80 -7.22 8.97
CA LEU A 34 -12.23 -6.93 8.83
C LEU A 34 -12.81 -6.31 10.12
N VAL A 35 -12.51 -6.92 11.27
CA VAL A 35 -12.95 -6.38 12.56
C VAL A 35 -12.37 -5.00 12.81
N CYS A 36 -11.10 -4.77 12.50
CA CYS A 36 -10.48 -3.44 12.59
C CYS A 36 -11.17 -2.42 11.67
N GLY A 37 -11.55 -2.81 10.44
CA GLY A 37 -12.32 -1.99 9.52
C GLY A 37 -13.69 -1.61 10.09
N VAL A 38 -14.41 -2.57 10.69
CA VAL A 38 -15.68 -2.30 11.36
C VAL A 38 -15.50 -1.35 12.55
N VAL A 39 -14.48 -1.56 13.38
CA VAL A 39 -14.17 -0.66 14.51
C VAL A 39 -13.86 0.74 14.00
N LEU A 40 -13.03 0.88 12.96
CA LEU A 40 -12.71 2.16 12.34
C LEU A 40 -13.97 2.85 11.79
N ALA A 41 -14.85 2.10 11.13
CA ALA A 41 -16.12 2.63 10.63
C ALA A 41 -17.01 3.15 11.77
N LEU A 42 -17.13 2.40 12.86
CA LEU A 42 -17.87 2.82 14.04
C LEU A 42 -17.29 4.06 14.69
N VAL A 43 -15.96 4.16 14.80
CA VAL A 43 -15.29 5.38 15.28
C VAL A 43 -15.60 6.56 14.37
N GLY A 44 -15.54 6.36 13.04
CA GLY A 44 -15.89 7.41 12.07
C GLY A 44 -17.33 7.91 12.22
N VAL A 45 -18.28 6.98 12.42
CA VAL A 45 -19.70 7.32 12.71
C VAL A 45 -19.82 8.08 14.02
N LEU A 46 -19.14 7.63 15.08
CA LEU A 46 -19.12 8.32 16.36
C LEU A 46 -18.59 9.75 16.23
N VAL A 47 -17.49 9.93 15.51
CA VAL A 47 -16.90 11.26 15.24
C VAL A 47 -17.85 12.13 14.42
N HIS A 48 -18.57 11.55 13.48
CA HIS A 48 -19.55 12.30 12.67
C HIS A 48 -20.66 12.92 13.52
N PHE A 49 -21.14 12.21 14.54
CA PHE A 49 -22.20 12.71 15.42
C PHE A 49 -21.70 13.53 16.61
N SER A 50 -20.54 13.20 17.17
CA SER A 50 -19.97 13.90 18.34
C SER A 50 -19.07 15.08 17.98
N GLY A 51 -18.70 15.20 16.70
CA GLY A 51 -17.75 16.20 16.21
C GLY A 51 -16.29 15.83 16.43
N THR A 52 -15.39 16.61 15.83
CA THR A 52 -13.94 16.38 15.82
C THR A 52 -13.24 16.76 17.11
N GLY A 53 -13.94 17.40 18.05
CA GLY A 53 -13.33 17.90 19.29
C GLY A 53 -12.64 16.83 20.15
N ALA A 54 -13.16 15.59 20.15
CA ALA A 54 -12.53 14.48 20.85
C ALA A 54 -11.22 14.05 20.15
N ILE A 55 -11.22 14.01 18.82
CA ILE A 55 -10.02 13.67 18.03
C ILE A 55 -8.92 14.69 18.27
N HIS A 56 -9.22 15.99 18.21
CA HIS A 56 -8.23 17.04 18.42
C HIS A 56 -7.63 17.05 19.84
N LYS A 57 -8.38 16.57 20.84
CA LYS A 57 -7.85 16.41 22.21
C LYS A 57 -6.92 15.21 22.35
N VAL A 58 -7.23 14.09 21.67
CA VAL A 58 -6.47 12.85 21.78
C VAL A 58 -5.31 12.84 20.77
N LEU A 59 -5.52 13.39 19.58
CA LEU A 59 -4.56 13.44 18.48
C LEU A 59 -4.29 14.90 18.06
N PRO A 60 -3.55 15.68 18.88
CA PRO A 60 -3.10 17.00 18.46
C PRO A 60 -2.15 16.87 17.24
N PRO A 61 -1.98 17.92 16.42
CA PRO A 61 -1.19 17.87 15.18
C PRO A 61 0.23 17.31 15.35
N ALA A 62 0.87 17.59 16.50
CA ALA A 62 2.20 17.04 16.81
C ALA A 62 2.20 15.51 16.95
N VAL A 63 1.15 14.93 17.57
CA VAL A 63 1.01 13.47 17.70
C VAL A 63 0.72 12.84 16.34
N THR A 64 -0.16 13.46 15.54
CA THR A 64 -0.45 12.98 14.17
C THR A 64 0.82 12.97 13.33
N GLY A 65 1.62 14.04 13.35
CA GLY A 65 2.91 14.07 12.63
C GLY A 65 3.90 13.02 13.13
N ALA A 66 3.99 12.78 14.43
CA ALA A 66 4.85 11.74 15.00
C ALA A 66 4.41 10.34 14.55
N VAL A 67 3.10 10.05 14.51
CA VAL A 67 2.58 8.76 14.02
C VAL A 67 2.93 8.56 12.56
N VAL A 68 2.76 9.57 11.69
CA VAL A 68 3.13 9.48 10.26
C VAL A 68 4.63 9.22 10.09
N MET A 69 5.49 9.87 10.88
CA MET A 69 6.94 9.57 10.85
C MET A 69 7.25 8.14 11.30
N LEU A 70 6.57 7.64 12.34
CA LEU A 70 6.75 6.26 12.82
C LEU A 70 6.33 5.23 11.76
N ILE A 71 5.30 5.51 10.96
CA ILE A 71 4.90 4.66 9.84
C ILE A 71 6.04 4.56 8.83
N GLY A 72 6.65 5.70 8.46
CA GLY A 72 7.82 5.71 7.56
C GLY A 72 9.02 4.94 8.13
N PHE A 73 9.33 5.10 9.41
CA PHE A 73 10.40 4.34 10.05
C PHE A 73 10.11 2.83 10.12
N ASN A 74 8.86 2.41 10.24
CA ASN A 74 8.49 0.99 10.19
C ASN A 74 8.69 0.37 8.80
N LEU A 75 8.66 1.17 7.73
CA LEU A 75 8.94 0.70 6.37
C LEU A 75 10.43 0.56 6.09
N ALA A 76 11.30 1.30 6.77
CA ALA A 76 12.74 1.25 6.54
C ALA A 76 13.35 -0.16 6.70
N PRO A 77 13.01 -0.98 7.72
CA PRO A 77 13.45 -2.37 7.82
C PRO A 77 12.96 -3.25 6.66
N VAL A 78 11.76 -2.97 6.12
CA VAL A 78 11.23 -3.70 4.96
C VAL A 78 12.10 -3.44 3.73
N VAL A 79 12.42 -2.17 3.48
CA VAL A 79 13.33 -1.80 2.39
C VAL A 79 14.71 -2.42 2.60
N ALA A 80 15.31 -2.26 3.78
CA ALA A 80 16.66 -2.71 4.07
C ALA A 80 16.82 -4.23 4.02
N ASN A 81 15.83 -4.99 4.50
CA ASN A 81 15.95 -6.45 4.65
C ASN A 81 15.27 -7.25 3.54
N ILE A 82 14.31 -6.65 2.81
CA ILE A 82 13.54 -7.37 1.79
C ILE A 82 13.89 -6.91 0.39
N TYR A 83 13.87 -5.61 0.12
CA TYR A 83 14.02 -5.09 -1.24
C TYR A 83 15.48 -4.82 -1.62
N TRP A 84 16.23 -4.15 -0.73
CA TRP A 84 17.62 -3.78 -0.98
C TRP A 84 18.53 -4.97 -1.29
N PRO A 85 18.44 -6.12 -0.59
CA PRO A 85 19.27 -7.28 -0.87
C PRO A 85 19.01 -7.96 -2.22
N GLN A 86 17.87 -7.70 -2.86
CA GLN A 86 17.52 -8.31 -4.13
C GLN A 86 18.32 -7.74 -5.31
N ASP A 87 18.52 -6.42 -5.37
CA ASP A 87 19.44 -5.76 -6.29
C ASP A 87 19.76 -4.35 -5.81
N GLN A 88 20.90 -4.20 -5.18
CA GLN A 88 21.36 -2.92 -4.62
C GLN A 88 21.64 -1.85 -5.68
N TRP A 89 22.14 -2.27 -6.85
CA TRP A 89 22.50 -1.33 -7.91
C TRP A 89 21.26 -0.76 -8.59
N VAL A 90 20.29 -1.61 -8.91
CA VAL A 90 19.00 -1.16 -9.45
C VAL A 90 18.29 -0.28 -8.43
N ALA A 91 18.31 -0.64 -7.13
CA ALA A 91 17.72 0.17 -6.08
C ALA A 91 18.36 1.56 -5.99
N LEU A 92 19.70 1.63 -5.98
CA LEU A 92 20.44 2.89 -5.92
C LEU A 92 20.20 3.78 -7.14
N LEU A 93 20.21 3.20 -8.34
CA LEU A 93 19.97 3.93 -9.58
C LEU A 93 18.53 4.45 -9.64
N THR A 94 17.56 3.63 -9.24
CA THR A 94 16.13 4.01 -9.22
C THR A 94 15.89 5.13 -8.20
N ALA A 95 16.43 5.02 -6.98
CA ALA A 95 16.33 6.05 -5.95
C ALA A 95 16.99 7.36 -6.41
N SER A 96 18.19 7.28 -7.00
CA SER A 96 18.90 8.46 -7.52
C SER A 96 18.11 9.15 -8.63
N PHE A 97 17.52 8.36 -9.55
CA PHE A 97 16.67 8.90 -10.60
C PHE A 97 15.39 9.51 -10.04
N LEU A 98 14.77 8.91 -9.01
CA LEU A 98 13.60 9.45 -8.34
C LEU A 98 13.89 10.84 -7.76
N VAL A 99 14.99 10.97 -7.02
CA VAL A 99 15.40 12.25 -6.44
C VAL A 99 15.68 13.28 -7.56
N PHE A 100 16.39 12.88 -8.61
CA PHE A 100 16.64 13.72 -9.79
C PHE A 100 15.31 14.18 -10.42
N ALA A 101 14.40 13.25 -10.70
CA ALA A 101 13.12 13.56 -11.34
C ALA A 101 12.24 14.46 -10.48
N ALA A 102 12.21 14.24 -9.17
CA ALA A 102 11.44 15.03 -8.22
C ALA A 102 11.97 16.47 -8.06
N THR A 103 13.29 16.66 -8.15
CA THR A 103 13.94 17.96 -7.84
C THR A 103 14.27 18.80 -9.08
N LEU A 104 14.67 18.17 -10.17
CA LEU A 104 15.22 18.88 -11.36
C LEU A 104 14.24 18.92 -12.54
N LEU A 105 13.28 18.00 -12.64
CA LEU A 105 12.31 18.07 -13.73
C LEU A 105 11.27 19.18 -13.49
N PRO A 106 10.92 19.97 -14.52
CA PRO A 106 9.96 21.05 -14.36
C PRO A 106 8.50 20.56 -14.39
N GLY A 107 7.64 21.23 -13.66
CA GLY A 107 6.20 21.18 -13.78
C GLY A 107 5.59 19.78 -13.62
N PHE A 108 4.93 19.28 -14.65
CA PHE A 108 4.21 18.01 -14.64
C PHE A 108 5.14 16.81 -14.40
N TRP A 109 6.34 16.80 -14.96
CA TRP A 109 7.27 15.67 -14.89
C TRP A 109 7.77 15.40 -13.45
N SER A 110 8.07 16.44 -12.69
CA SER A 110 8.40 16.32 -11.26
C SER A 110 7.26 15.68 -10.45
N ARG A 111 6.03 15.90 -10.85
CA ARG A 111 4.83 15.44 -10.16
C ARG A 111 4.57 13.94 -10.32
N ILE A 112 5.04 13.37 -11.42
CA ILE A 112 4.96 11.93 -11.71
C ILE A 112 6.31 11.24 -11.51
N ALA A 113 7.22 11.83 -10.71
CA ALA A 113 8.58 11.35 -10.54
C ALA A 113 8.64 9.87 -10.09
N VAL A 114 7.75 9.43 -9.19
CA VAL A 114 7.68 8.03 -8.74
C VAL A 114 7.34 7.10 -9.90
N PHE A 115 6.38 7.48 -10.74
CA PHE A 115 6.01 6.69 -11.92
C PHE A 115 7.13 6.63 -12.96
N LEU A 116 7.83 7.75 -13.16
CA LEU A 116 9.01 7.80 -14.04
C LEU A 116 10.15 6.93 -13.49
N ALA A 117 10.37 6.97 -12.18
CA ALA A 117 11.38 6.13 -11.53
C ALA A 117 11.04 4.64 -11.62
N LEU A 118 9.75 4.27 -11.53
CA LEU A 118 9.30 2.91 -11.76
C LEU A 118 9.65 2.45 -13.18
N ILE A 119 9.31 3.24 -14.21
CA ILE A 119 9.63 2.91 -15.61
C ILE A 119 11.14 2.84 -15.80
N PHE A 120 11.88 3.81 -15.27
CA PHE A 120 13.34 3.83 -15.34
C PHE A 120 13.95 2.59 -14.70
N GLY A 121 13.51 2.21 -13.51
CA GLY A 121 13.98 1.03 -12.80
C GLY A 121 13.70 -0.28 -13.57
N TYR A 122 12.53 -0.38 -14.21
CA TYR A 122 12.22 -1.50 -15.10
C TYR A 122 13.16 -1.55 -16.31
N LEU A 123 13.41 -0.41 -16.94
CA LEU A 123 14.33 -0.33 -18.08
C LEU A 123 15.76 -0.72 -17.69
N VAL A 124 16.23 -0.23 -16.54
CA VAL A 124 17.56 -0.58 -16.01
C VAL A 124 17.64 -2.08 -15.69
N SER A 125 16.61 -2.64 -15.05
CA SER A 125 16.56 -4.08 -14.75
C SER A 125 16.59 -4.92 -16.01
N TRP A 126 15.80 -4.56 -17.02
CA TRP A 126 15.78 -5.23 -18.31
C TRP A 126 17.14 -5.13 -19.04
N LEU A 127 17.75 -3.96 -19.01
CA LEU A 127 19.08 -3.74 -19.60
C LEU A 127 20.15 -4.57 -18.90
N PHE A 128 20.10 -4.63 -17.56
CA PHE A 128 21.06 -5.41 -16.76
C PHE A 128 20.91 -6.91 -17.00
N ASP A 129 19.69 -7.42 -17.15
CA ASP A 129 19.48 -8.83 -17.54
C ASP A 129 20.08 -9.13 -18.92
N GLY A 130 19.99 -8.18 -19.87
CA GLY A 130 20.57 -8.32 -21.19
C GLY A 130 22.11 -8.24 -21.25
N ILE A 131 22.72 -7.43 -20.36
CA ILE A 131 24.18 -7.19 -20.35
C ILE A 131 24.92 -8.14 -19.41
N PHE A 132 24.41 -8.29 -18.18
CA PHE A 132 25.08 -9.01 -17.10
C PHE A 132 24.47 -10.41 -16.86
N GLY A 133 23.33 -10.72 -17.50
CA GLY A 133 22.60 -11.95 -17.25
C GLY A 133 21.93 -12.00 -15.88
N GLN A 134 21.69 -13.22 -15.41
CA GLN A 134 21.02 -13.49 -14.14
C GLN A 134 21.78 -12.93 -12.94
N ILE A 135 21.01 -12.54 -11.91
CA ILE A 135 21.57 -12.10 -10.63
C ILE A 135 21.43 -13.21 -9.59
N ASN A 136 22.48 -13.40 -8.80
CA ASN A 136 22.45 -14.28 -7.63
C ASN A 136 22.04 -13.47 -6.42
N SER A 137 20.75 -13.52 -6.06
CA SER A 137 20.22 -12.71 -4.97
C SER A 137 18.94 -13.34 -4.39
N PRO A 138 18.44 -12.83 -3.24
CA PRO A 138 17.17 -13.28 -2.70
C PRO A 138 16.02 -13.03 -3.67
N ASN A 139 15.37 -14.10 -4.13
CA ASN A 139 14.23 -14.01 -5.03
C ASN A 139 12.93 -13.86 -4.24
N SER A 140 12.29 -12.72 -4.38
CA SER A 140 11.03 -12.43 -3.69
C SER A 140 9.85 -13.29 -4.20
N LEU A 141 9.96 -13.87 -5.38
CA LEU A 141 8.97 -14.81 -5.91
C LEU A 141 9.14 -16.22 -5.37
N ASN A 142 10.33 -16.54 -4.85
CA ASN A 142 10.67 -17.85 -4.29
C ASN A 142 11.09 -17.77 -2.82
N ASN A 143 10.20 -17.27 -1.96
CA ASN A 143 10.36 -17.21 -0.50
C ASN A 143 11.69 -16.58 -0.02
N MET A 144 12.24 -15.62 -0.77
CA MET A 144 13.53 -14.99 -0.48
C MET A 144 14.71 -15.96 -0.46
N THR A 145 14.63 -17.08 -1.17
CA THR A 145 15.78 -17.96 -1.37
C THR A 145 16.79 -17.28 -2.29
N VAL A 146 18.07 -17.43 -1.96
CA VAL A 146 19.16 -16.94 -2.82
C VAL A 146 19.34 -17.93 -3.96
N GLU A 147 19.11 -17.46 -5.17
CA GLU A 147 19.20 -18.26 -6.38
C GLU A 147 19.57 -17.37 -7.58
N ASP A 148 20.02 -18.00 -8.66
CA ASP A 148 20.24 -17.30 -9.93
C ASP A 148 18.89 -17.10 -10.62
N HIS A 149 18.51 -15.86 -10.84
CA HIS A 149 17.25 -15.51 -11.51
C HIS A 149 17.36 -14.22 -12.31
N ASP A 150 16.50 -14.09 -13.31
CA ASP A 150 16.35 -12.82 -14.02
C ASP A 150 15.70 -11.79 -13.10
N ARG A 151 16.09 -10.52 -13.20
CA ARG A 151 15.49 -9.42 -12.44
C ARG A 151 14.03 -9.25 -12.75
N ILE A 152 13.64 -9.50 -14.03
CA ILE A 152 12.25 -9.42 -14.48
C ILE A 152 11.78 -10.80 -14.92
N THR A 153 10.80 -11.35 -14.24
CA THR A 153 10.20 -12.64 -14.60
C THR A 153 8.88 -12.43 -15.35
N TRP A 154 8.91 -12.66 -16.67
CA TRP A 154 7.77 -12.47 -17.54
C TRP A 154 6.80 -13.66 -17.61
N THR A 155 7.14 -14.80 -17.03
CA THR A 155 6.34 -16.03 -17.09
C THR A 155 4.93 -15.82 -16.57
N GLY A 156 4.77 -15.20 -15.41
CA GLY A 156 3.46 -14.87 -14.85
C GLY A 156 2.66 -13.89 -15.71
N VAL A 157 3.33 -12.91 -16.31
CA VAL A 157 2.69 -11.93 -17.20
C VAL A 157 2.20 -12.60 -18.49
N ASN A 158 2.99 -13.50 -19.06
CA ASN A 158 2.63 -14.20 -20.30
C ASN A 158 1.48 -15.19 -20.08
N ALA A 159 1.42 -15.82 -18.92
CA ALA A 159 0.38 -16.79 -18.56
C ALA A 159 -0.94 -16.11 -18.11
N ALA A 160 -0.92 -14.86 -17.72
CA ALA A 160 -2.10 -14.17 -17.20
C ALA A 160 -3.06 -13.75 -18.31
N ASP A 161 -4.36 -13.88 -18.02
CA ASP A 161 -5.42 -13.43 -18.91
C ASP A 161 -5.60 -11.90 -18.87
N TRP A 162 -6.18 -11.35 -19.96
CA TRP A 162 -6.51 -9.93 -20.03
C TRP A 162 -7.73 -9.55 -19.21
N ILE A 163 -8.69 -10.44 -19.07
CA ILE A 163 -9.95 -10.22 -18.33
C ILE A 163 -10.20 -11.45 -17.49
N GLY A 164 -10.42 -11.27 -16.19
CA GLY A 164 -10.70 -12.35 -15.27
C GLY A 164 -10.94 -11.85 -13.85
N LEU A 165 -11.52 -12.70 -13.04
CA LEU A 165 -11.59 -12.47 -11.60
C LEU A 165 -10.26 -12.89 -10.96
N PRO A 166 -9.89 -12.28 -9.82
CA PRO A 166 -8.75 -12.75 -9.04
C PRO A 166 -8.93 -14.23 -8.71
N SER A 167 -7.98 -15.06 -9.10
CA SER A 167 -8.02 -16.52 -8.92
C SER A 167 -6.63 -17.04 -8.58
N GLY A 168 -6.57 -18.25 -8.04
CA GLY A 168 -5.35 -18.89 -7.61
C GLY A 168 -5.28 -19.04 -6.09
N SER A 169 -4.22 -19.66 -5.61
CA SER A 169 -4.00 -19.89 -4.19
C SER A 169 -2.83 -19.03 -3.70
N LEU A 170 -2.98 -18.50 -2.50
CA LEU A 170 -1.92 -17.83 -1.77
C LEU A 170 -0.88 -18.89 -1.31
N PRO A 171 0.32 -18.50 -0.96
CA PRO A 171 1.36 -19.46 -0.60
C PRO A 171 1.10 -20.26 0.67
N ASP A 172 0.17 -19.81 1.49
CA ASP A 172 -0.31 -20.56 2.66
C ASP A 172 -1.43 -21.57 2.32
N GLY A 173 -1.76 -21.71 1.02
CA GLY A 173 -2.77 -22.63 0.50
C GLY A 173 -4.20 -22.08 0.54
N VAL A 174 -4.42 -20.89 1.05
CA VAL A 174 -5.72 -20.21 1.02
C VAL A 174 -5.96 -19.64 -0.37
N ASP A 175 -7.17 -19.71 -0.88
CA ASP A 175 -7.51 -19.10 -2.17
C ASP A 175 -7.37 -17.57 -2.13
N VAL A 176 -7.08 -16.94 -3.26
CA VAL A 176 -6.97 -15.47 -3.37
C VAL A 176 -8.27 -14.80 -2.95
N VAL A 177 -9.41 -15.34 -3.42
CA VAL A 177 -10.73 -14.91 -2.95
C VAL A 177 -11.21 -15.89 -1.89
N HIS A 178 -11.23 -15.48 -0.66
CA HIS A 178 -11.61 -16.32 0.48
C HIS A 178 -12.44 -15.54 1.50
N GLY A 179 -13.17 -16.26 2.33
CA GLY A 179 -13.86 -15.69 3.48
C GLY A 179 -12.90 -15.48 4.66
N PRO A 180 -13.23 -14.54 5.55
CA PRO A 180 -12.43 -14.29 6.76
C PRO A 180 -12.62 -15.40 7.80
N SER A 181 -11.56 -15.70 8.55
CA SER A 181 -11.56 -16.51 9.77
C SER A 181 -11.39 -15.59 10.99
N PHE A 182 -12.05 -15.91 12.09
CA PHE A 182 -12.07 -15.04 13.26
C PHE A 182 -11.37 -15.70 14.46
N SER A 183 -10.28 -15.09 14.91
CA SER A 183 -9.57 -15.44 16.15
C SER A 183 -9.46 -14.20 17.03
N LEU A 184 -9.96 -14.29 18.27
CA LEU A 184 -9.89 -13.17 19.22
C LEU A 184 -8.44 -12.73 19.47
N THR A 185 -7.52 -13.67 19.56
CA THR A 185 -6.10 -13.42 19.77
C THR A 185 -5.54 -12.58 18.61
N PHE A 186 -5.83 -12.97 17.38
CA PHE A 186 -5.35 -12.27 16.19
C PHE A 186 -5.99 -10.90 16.01
N ILE A 187 -7.28 -10.77 16.33
CA ILE A 187 -7.98 -9.46 16.35
C ILE A 187 -7.28 -8.50 17.32
N LEU A 188 -6.98 -8.96 18.55
CA LEU A 188 -6.32 -8.12 19.55
C LEU A 188 -4.89 -7.70 19.16
N LEU A 189 -4.19 -8.50 18.37
CA LEU A 189 -2.85 -8.16 17.86
C LEU A 189 -2.88 -7.02 16.84
N VAL A 190 -3.95 -6.93 16.05
CA VAL A 190 -4.08 -5.95 14.94
C VAL A 190 -4.83 -4.69 15.39
N LEU A 191 -5.71 -4.81 16.39
CA LEU A 191 -6.58 -3.74 16.84
C LEU A 191 -5.86 -2.41 17.19
N PRO A 192 -4.66 -2.40 17.79
CA PRO A 192 -3.91 -1.15 18.02
C PRO A 192 -3.61 -0.36 16.74
N GLY A 193 -3.52 -1.02 15.59
CA GLY A 193 -3.35 -0.37 14.28
C GLY A 193 -4.48 0.60 13.91
N VAL A 194 -5.68 0.41 14.47
CA VAL A 194 -6.82 1.33 14.26
C VAL A 194 -6.51 2.74 14.76
N ILE A 195 -5.75 2.88 15.84
CA ILE A 195 -5.36 4.20 16.37
C ILE A 195 -4.46 4.92 15.37
N ALA A 196 -3.51 4.18 14.77
CA ALA A 196 -2.65 4.72 13.73
C ALA A 196 -3.45 5.14 12.50
N LEU A 197 -4.43 4.34 12.06
CA LEU A 197 -5.32 4.67 10.94
C LEU A 197 -6.17 5.92 11.20
N ILE A 198 -6.68 6.10 12.42
CA ILE A 198 -7.41 7.32 12.78
C ILE A 198 -6.49 8.54 12.67
N ALA A 199 -5.26 8.44 13.18
CA ALA A 199 -4.28 9.51 13.09
C ALA A 199 -3.89 9.83 11.64
N GLU A 200 -3.65 8.80 10.83
CA GLU A 200 -3.33 8.89 9.41
C GLU A 200 -4.46 9.57 8.63
N ASN A 201 -5.69 9.08 8.74
CA ASN A 201 -6.87 9.67 8.09
C ASN A 201 -7.10 11.14 8.53
N THR A 202 -6.92 11.43 9.81
CA THR A 202 -7.02 12.80 10.34
C THR A 202 -5.99 13.71 9.70
N GLY A 203 -4.75 13.25 9.57
CA GLY A 203 -3.66 13.97 8.90
C GLY A 203 -3.97 14.24 7.43
N HIS A 204 -4.47 13.24 6.73
CA HIS A 204 -4.82 13.33 5.31
C HIS A 204 -5.98 14.31 5.04
N VAL A 205 -7.04 14.25 5.84
CA VAL A 205 -8.16 15.22 5.74
C VAL A 205 -7.68 16.63 5.99
N LYS A 206 -6.81 16.84 6.98
CA LYS A 206 -6.22 18.17 7.27
C LYS A 206 -5.32 18.65 6.13
N ALA A 207 -4.50 17.79 5.57
CA ALA A 207 -3.63 18.13 4.42
C ALA A 207 -4.47 18.57 3.21
N VAL A 208 -5.57 17.87 2.91
CA VAL A 208 -6.48 18.27 1.83
C VAL A 208 -7.21 19.58 2.16
N ALA A 209 -7.62 19.77 3.41
CA ALA A 209 -8.26 21.01 3.87
C ALA A 209 -7.33 22.22 3.66
N GLU A 210 -6.08 22.10 4.08
CA GLU A 210 -5.06 23.14 3.91
C GLU A 210 -4.78 23.44 2.44
N MET A 211 -4.64 22.39 1.62
CA MET A 211 -4.39 22.50 0.20
C MET A 211 -5.53 23.17 -0.57
N THR A 212 -6.78 22.88 -0.20
CA THR A 212 -7.97 23.40 -0.87
C THR A 212 -8.48 24.71 -0.29
N GLY A 213 -7.99 25.11 0.88
CA GLY A 213 -8.45 26.28 1.63
C GLY A 213 -9.87 26.10 2.20
N ASN A 214 -10.38 24.87 2.28
CA ASN A 214 -11.71 24.58 2.79
C ASN A 214 -11.64 23.94 4.19
N ASP A 215 -12.62 24.24 5.05
CA ASP A 215 -12.77 23.50 6.29
C ASP A 215 -13.42 22.13 6.02
N LEU A 216 -12.64 21.08 6.20
CA LEU A 216 -13.08 19.70 6.02
C LEU A 216 -13.35 18.97 7.34
N ASP A 217 -13.24 19.62 8.49
CA ASP A 217 -13.53 19.04 9.80
C ASP A 217 -14.94 18.41 9.88
N PRO A 218 -16.00 19.02 9.32
CA PRO A 218 -17.32 18.41 9.33
C PRO A 218 -17.41 17.07 8.55
N TYR A 219 -16.46 16.82 7.66
CA TYR A 219 -16.42 15.59 6.83
C TYR A 219 -15.47 14.53 7.38
N MET A 220 -14.66 14.84 8.39
CA MET A 220 -13.64 13.94 8.94
C MET A 220 -14.23 12.61 9.39
N GLY A 221 -15.33 12.61 10.13
CA GLY A 221 -16.01 11.40 10.56
C GLY A 221 -16.49 10.53 9.40
N ARG A 222 -16.95 11.15 8.30
CA ARG A 222 -17.36 10.42 7.08
C ARG A 222 -16.17 9.83 6.36
N ALA A 223 -15.03 10.52 6.33
CA ALA A 223 -13.80 10.01 5.71
C ALA A 223 -13.28 8.77 6.46
N ILE A 224 -13.19 8.84 7.79
CA ILE A 224 -12.80 7.71 8.65
C ILE A 224 -13.78 6.53 8.51
N ALA A 225 -15.09 6.81 8.50
CA ALA A 225 -16.11 5.76 8.33
C ALA A 225 -16.01 5.09 6.97
N ALA A 226 -15.80 5.86 5.90
CA ALA A 226 -15.67 5.32 4.54
C ALA A 226 -14.44 4.43 4.40
N ASP A 227 -13.31 4.80 4.99
CA ASP A 227 -12.10 3.99 5.02
C ASP A 227 -12.31 2.68 5.78
N GLY A 228 -12.96 2.74 6.95
CA GLY A 228 -13.33 1.55 7.71
C GLY A 228 -14.26 0.60 6.95
N VAL A 229 -15.28 1.14 6.28
CA VAL A 229 -16.20 0.34 5.44
C VAL A 229 -15.45 -0.28 4.25
N ALA A 230 -14.60 0.48 3.57
CA ALA A 230 -13.81 -0.02 2.45
C ALA A 230 -12.87 -1.16 2.89
N THR A 231 -12.18 -1.00 4.03
CA THR A 231 -11.33 -2.04 4.62
C THR A 231 -12.15 -3.29 4.98
N ALA A 232 -13.30 -3.14 5.63
CA ALA A 232 -14.16 -4.28 5.98
C ALA A 232 -14.67 -5.02 4.74
N LEU A 233 -15.10 -4.27 3.71
CA LEU A 233 -15.57 -4.87 2.45
C LEU A 233 -14.42 -5.59 1.71
N ALA A 234 -13.26 -4.99 1.59
CA ALA A 234 -12.10 -5.62 0.95
C ALA A 234 -11.72 -6.94 1.66
N SER A 235 -11.60 -6.88 2.98
CA SER A 235 -11.21 -8.05 3.79
C SER A 235 -12.27 -9.15 3.84
N ALA A 236 -13.54 -8.84 3.62
CA ALA A 236 -14.59 -9.85 3.53
C ALA A 236 -14.42 -10.80 2.33
N PHE A 237 -13.69 -10.40 1.31
CA PHE A 237 -13.40 -11.18 0.11
C PHE A 237 -11.92 -11.58 -0.03
N GLY A 238 -11.14 -11.50 1.05
CA GLY A 238 -9.72 -11.84 1.04
C GLY A 238 -8.81 -10.71 0.59
N GLY A 239 -9.36 -9.50 0.37
CA GLY A 239 -8.59 -8.33 -0.03
C GLY A 239 -7.76 -7.74 1.11
N SER A 240 -6.73 -7.00 0.73
CA SER A 240 -5.86 -6.28 1.66
C SER A 240 -6.58 -5.10 2.34
N PRO A 241 -6.14 -4.67 3.53
CA PRO A 241 -6.68 -3.48 4.17
C PRO A 241 -6.48 -2.25 3.29
N THR A 242 -7.48 -1.40 3.24
CA THR A 242 -7.43 -0.12 2.52
C THR A 242 -7.09 1.01 3.48
N THR A 243 -6.56 2.10 2.95
CA THR A 243 -6.38 3.37 3.67
C THR A 243 -6.34 4.52 2.67
N THR A 244 -6.38 5.73 3.16
CA THR A 244 -6.10 6.93 2.35
C THR A 244 -4.59 7.04 2.10
N TYR A 245 -4.19 7.50 0.91
CA TYR A 245 -2.78 7.59 0.52
C TYR A 245 -2.32 9.05 0.41
N ALA A 246 -1.26 9.40 1.14
CA ALA A 246 -0.62 10.70 1.07
C ALA A 246 -0.06 11.00 -0.34
N GLU A 247 0.39 9.97 -1.04
CA GLU A 247 0.90 10.05 -2.41
C GLU A 247 -0.18 10.58 -3.36
N ASN A 248 -1.41 10.11 -3.23
CA ASN A 248 -2.55 10.60 -4.02
C ASN A 248 -2.88 12.06 -3.68
N ILE A 249 -2.74 12.47 -2.42
CA ILE A 249 -2.89 13.87 -1.99
C ILE A 249 -1.78 14.71 -2.61
N GLY A 250 -0.55 14.19 -2.67
CA GLY A 250 0.56 14.81 -3.39
C GLY A 250 0.25 15.06 -4.86
N VAL A 251 -0.34 14.05 -5.55
CA VAL A 251 -0.79 14.19 -6.94
C VAL A 251 -1.90 15.23 -7.07
N MET A 252 -2.88 15.28 -6.14
CA MET A 252 -3.90 16.35 -6.11
C MET A 252 -3.28 17.74 -6.08
N GLY A 253 -2.37 17.97 -5.13
CA GLY A 253 -1.70 19.26 -4.96
C GLY A 253 -0.87 19.62 -6.17
N ALA A 254 -0.23 18.64 -6.74
CA ALA A 254 0.62 18.78 -7.90
C ALA A 254 -0.17 19.11 -9.18
N THR A 255 -1.26 18.42 -9.44
CA THR A 255 -2.09 18.60 -10.63
C THR A 255 -3.13 19.71 -10.44
N ARG A 256 -3.40 20.12 -9.21
CA ARG A 256 -4.49 21.04 -8.82
C ARG A 256 -5.88 20.53 -9.26
N VAL A 257 -6.05 19.23 -9.37
CA VAL A 257 -7.34 18.58 -9.66
C VAL A 257 -8.00 18.22 -8.34
N TYR A 258 -9.01 19.00 -7.96
CA TYR A 258 -9.76 18.80 -6.71
C TYR A 258 -11.21 18.35 -6.96
N SER A 259 -11.54 18.02 -8.20
CA SER A 259 -12.87 17.58 -8.57
C SER A 259 -13.16 16.17 -8.07
N THR A 260 -14.25 16.00 -7.32
CA THR A 260 -14.70 14.69 -6.85
C THR A 260 -15.03 13.75 -8.03
N ALA A 261 -15.44 14.27 -9.17
CA ALA A 261 -15.68 13.48 -10.37
C ALA A 261 -14.42 12.75 -10.85
N ALA A 262 -13.24 13.38 -10.74
CA ALA A 262 -11.96 12.74 -11.10
C ALA A 262 -11.68 11.50 -10.24
N TYR A 263 -12.07 11.50 -8.97
CA TYR A 263 -11.88 10.36 -8.07
C TYR A 263 -12.85 9.21 -8.38
N TYR A 264 -14.08 9.50 -8.79
CA TYR A 264 -15.00 8.45 -9.26
C TYR A 264 -14.47 7.78 -10.53
N VAL A 265 -13.90 8.56 -11.46
CA VAL A 265 -13.26 8.01 -12.66
C VAL A 265 -12.03 7.18 -12.27
N ALA A 266 -11.18 7.67 -11.38
CA ALA A 266 -10.02 6.93 -10.90
C ALA A 266 -10.42 5.61 -10.21
N ALA A 267 -11.47 5.63 -9.39
CA ALA A 267 -12.01 4.42 -8.75
C ALA A 267 -12.54 3.43 -9.79
N ALA A 268 -13.27 3.89 -10.80
CA ALA A 268 -13.74 3.03 -11.89
C ALA A 268 -12.58 2.40 -12.67
N VAL A 269 -11.54 3.17 -12.98
CA VAL A 269 -10.32 2.67 -13.63
C VAL A 269 -9.62 1.64 -12.74
N ALA A 270 -9.50 1.90 -11.44
CA ALA A 270 -8.89 0.96 -10.50
C ALA A 270 -9.67 -0.38 -10.44
N ILE A 271 -10.99 -0.34 -10.43
CA ILE A 271 -11.84 -1.54 -10.47
C ILE A 271 -11.60 -2.30 -11.79
N LEU A 272 -11.57 -1.62 -12.93
CA LEU A 272 -11.31 -2.25 -14.22
C LEU A 272 -9.92 -2.88 -14.28
N LEU A 273 -8.90 -2.22 -13.73
CA LEU A 273 -7.55 -2.78 -13.63
C LEU A 273 -7.49 -3.99 -12.67
N GLY A 274 -8.29 -3.98 -11.60
CA GLY A 274 -8.46 -5.14 -10.72
C GLY A 274 -9.08 -6.36 -11.39
N LEU A 275 -9.86 -6.17 -12.45
CA LEU A 275 -10.43 -7.23 -13.29
C LEU A 275 -9.50 -7.63 -14.45
N CYS A 276 -8.26 -7.15 -14.46
CA CYS A 276 -7.25 -7.46 -15.45
C CYS A 276 -6.09 -8.23 -14.79
N PRO A 277 -6.12 -9.59 -14.75
CA PRO A 277 -5.04 -10.39 -14.14
C PRO A 277 -3.66 -10.07 -14.72
N LYS A 278 -3.59 -9.74 -16.01
CA LYS A 278 -2.34 -9.33 -16.66
C LYS A 278 -1.74 -8.06 -16.06
N PHE A 279 -2.56 -7.07 -15.70
CA PHE A 279 -2.08 -5.88 -15.00
C PHE A 279 -1.53 -6.24 -13.61
N GLY A 280 -2.24 -7.07 -12.86
CA GLY A 280 -1.75 -7.59 -11.57
C GLY A 280 -0.43 -8.35 -11.70
N ALA A 281 -0.29 -9.16 -12.75
CA ALA A 281 0.94 -9.90 -13.03
C ALA A 281 2.12 -8.95 -13.37
N ILE A 282 1.89 -7.86 -14.13
CA ILE A 282 2.91 -6.83 -14.41
C ILE A 282 3.36 -6.16 -13.10
N VAL A 283 2.41 -5.78 -12.25
CA VAL A 283 2.73 -5.18 -10.94
C VAL A 283 3.52 -6.15 -10.07
N SER A 284 3.14 -7.43 -10.06
CA SER A 284 3.86 -8.47 -9.31
C SER A 284 5.24 -8.79 -9.87
N ALA A 285 5.46 -8.58 -11.16
CA ALA A 285 6.75 -8.76 -11.83
C ALA A 285 7.72 -7.59 -11.57
N THR A 286 7.32 -6.56 -10.81
CA THR A 286 8.20 -5.44 -10.49
C THR A 286 9.42 -5.93 -9.72
N PRO A 287 10.65 -5.69 -10.22
CA PRO A 287 11.87 -6.12 -9.56
C PRO A 287 11.99 -5.55 -8.14
N GLY A 288 12.48 -6.37 -7.21
CA GLY A 288 12.65 -5.95 -5.82
C GLY A 288 13.58 -4.75 -5.66
N GLY A 289 14.63 -4.66 -6.46
CA GLY A 289 15.53 -3.50 -6.49
C GLY A 289 14.80 -2.21 -6.89
N VAL A 290 13.86 -2.26 -7.85
CA VAL A 290 13.04 -1.10 -8.23
C VAL A 290 12.14 -0.68 -7.09
N LEU A 291 11.45 -1.64 -6.44
CA LEU A 291 10.62 -1.36 -5.27
C LEU A 291 11.44 -0.74 -4.13
N GLY A 292 12.64 -1.27 -3.88
CA GLY A 292 13.54 -0.71 -2.87
C GLY A 292 14.01 0.71 -3.17
N GLY A 293 14.12 1.07 -4.44
CA GLY A 293 14.52 2.42 -4.86
C GLY A 293 13.40 3.46 -4.80
N ILE A 294 12.13 3.05 -4.95
CA ILE A 294 10.99 3.97 -4.93
C ILE A 294 10.30 4.07 -3.56
N THR A 295 10.53 3.10 -2.65
CA THR A 295 10.01 3.10 -1.28
C THR A 295 10.92 3.86 -0.34
#